data_f675bd55a9373a85e1f5d173bd251046
#
_entry.id   f675bd55a9373a85e1f5d173bd251046
#
_cell.length_a   1.000
_cell.length_b   1.000
_cell.length_c   1.000
_cell.angle_alpha   90.00
_cell.angle_beta   90.00
_cell.angle_gamma   90.00
#
_symmetry.space_group_name_H-M   'P 1'
#
loop_
_entity.id
_entity.type
_entity.pdbx_description
1 polymer ?
#
loop_
_entity_poly.entity_id
_entity_poly.type
_entity_poly.pdbx_seq_one_letter_code
_entity_poly.pdbx_strand_id
1 'polypeptide(L)'
;MWNKIKGLFKLSQKEYACNIYKIATEYKIITESKTNTGLFMEDEPIFIISISSPEQEISDKIFTSLKSSREDIKFPETKEEMRERQKEHLKNIKEKSYLGLYKNSTSCSIRLIGNIITITPYILNKRWLEPVEEKTLKMITMN
;
A
#
# COMPACT_ATOMS: atom_id res chain seq x y z
N MET A 1 -13.80 -32.21 4.42
CA MET A 1 -14.57 -31.21 5.17
C MET A 1 -13.67 -30.15 5.83
N TRP A 2 -12.63 -30.54 6.53
CA TRP A 2 -11.73 -29.60 7.18
C TRP A 2 -11.03 -28.62 6.22
N ASN A 3 -10.61 -29.10 5.03
CA ASN A 3 -9.97 -28.24 4.01
C ASN A 3 -10.94 -27.19 3.44
N LYS A 4 -12.23 -27.51 3.34
CA LYS A 4 -13.25 -26.54 2.92
C LYS A 4 -13.46 -25.47 3.99
N ILE A 5 -13.45 -25.86 5.26
CA ILE A 5 -13.60 -24.92 6.38
C ILE A 5 -12.39 -23.98 6.44
N LYS A 6 -11.18 -24.49 6.29
CA LYS A 6 -9.95 -23.68 6.24
C LYS A 6 -10.00 -22.69 5.07
N GLY A 7 -10.48 -23.11 3.91
CA GLY A 7 -10.63 -22.24 2.75
C GLY A 7 -11.59 -21.09 3.01
N LEU A 8 -12.73 -21.38 3.67
CA LEU A 8 -13.71 -20.37 4.02
C LEU A 8 -13.14 -19.35 5.02
N PHE A 9 -12.40 -19.79 6.02
CA PHE A 9 -11.76 -18.88 6.97
C PHE A 9 -10.72 -17.99 6.31
N LYS A 10 -9.91 -18.52 5.39
CA LYS A 10 -8.96 -17.72 4.62
C LYS A 10 -9.65 -16.67 3.77
N LEU A 11 -10.76 -17.03 3.11
CA LEU A 11 -11.52 -16.13 2.28
C LEU A 11 -12.21 -15.02 3.07
N SER A 12 -12.50 -15.25 4.36
CA SER A 12 -13.15 -14.26 5.22
C SER A 12 -12.19 -13.27 5.86
N GLN A 13 -10.87 -13.52 5.81
CA GLN A 13 -9.89 -12.61 6.37
C GLN A 13 -9.64 -11.44 5.44
N LYS A 14 -9.95 -10.24 5.92
CA LYS A 14 -9.66 -9.02 5.19
C LYS A 14 -8.17 -8.72 5.20
N GLU A 15 -7.67 -8.31 4.06
CA GLU A 15 -6.30 -7.83 3.90
C GLU A 15 -6.30 -6.31 3.90
N TYR A 16 -5.50 -5.72 4.78
CA TYR A 16 -5.27 -4.29 4.85
C TYR A 16 -3.90 -4.01 4.28
N ALA A 17 -3.76 -2.95 3.49
CA ALA A 17 -2.49 -2.65 2.84
C ALA A 17 -2.26 -1.16 2.69
N CYS A 18 -1.00 -0.75 2.74
CA CYS A 18 -0.59 0.59 2.38
C CYS A 18 0.84 0.57 1.84
N ASN A 19 1.18 1.61 1.09
CA ASN A 19 2.53 1.87 0.61
C ASN A 19 3.08 3.11 1.29
N ILE A 20 4.36 3.08 1.63
CA ILE A 20 5.04 4.23 2.22
C ILE A 20 6.22 4.59 1.32
N TYR A 21 6.25 5.86 0.89
CA TYR A 21 7.36 6.43 0.13
C TYR A 21 8.02 7.50 1.00
N LYS A 22 9.31 7.33 1.24
CA LYS A 22 10.11 8.31 1.98
C LYS A 22 10.94 9.10 0.98
N ILE A 23 10.67 10.39 0.88
CA ILE A 23 11.48 11.33 0.09
C ILE A 23 12.28 12.23 1.03
N ALA A 24 13.08 13.16 0.47
CA ALA A 24 13.99 13.98 1.28
C ALA A 24 13.29 14.79 2.39
N THR A 25 12.07 15.24 2.15
CA THR A 25 11.34 16.17 3.03
C THR A 25 10.11 15.61 3.69
N GLU A 26 9.60 14.48 3.21
CA GLU A 26 8.30 13.99 3.67
C GLU A 26 8.11 12.49 3.44
N TYR A 27 7.12 11.94 4.14
CA TYR A 27 6.58 10.61 3.89
C TYR A 27 5.27 10.74 3.14
N LYS A 28 5.06 9.88 2.15
CA LYS A 28 3.76 9.70 1.49
C LYS A 28 3.25 8.33 1.89
N ILE A 29 2.18 8.31 2.65
CA ILE A 29 1.54 7.10 3.15
C ILE A 29 0.25 6.93 2.35
N ILE A 30 0.20 5.90 1.52
CA ILE A 30 -0.87 5.74 0.53
C ILE A 30 -1.58 4.42 0.80
N THR A 31 -2.88 4.49 1.07
CA THR A 31 -3.70 3.31 1.29
C THR A 31 -3.79 2.50 -0.01
N GLU A 32 -3.65 1.18 0.12
CA GLU A 32 -3.94 0.26 -0.98
C GLU A 32 -5.24 -0.47 -0.69
N SER A 33 -6.04 -0.70 -1.72
CA SER A 33 -7.29 -1.43 -1.63
C SER A 33 -7.33 -2.55 -2.65
N LYS A 34 -8.00 -3.64 -2.31
CA LYS A 34 -8.10 -4.81 -3.16
C LYS A 34 -9.20 -4.60 -4.20
N THR A 35 -8.86 -4.81 -5.46
CA THR A 35 -9.81 -4.69 -6.55
C THR A 35 -10.66 -5.94 -6.71
N ASN A 36 -11.70 -5.86 -7.52
CA ASN A 36 -12.54 -6.99 -7.87
C ASN A 36 -11.78 -8.10 -8.63
N THR A 37 -10.59 -7.80 -9.16
CA THR A 37 -9.72 -8.79 -9.81
C THR A 37 -8.76 -9.47 -8.82
N GLY A 38 -8.75 -9.04 -7.56
CA GLY A 38 -7.85 -9.56 -6.54
C GLY A 38 -6.50 -8.84 -6.46
N LEU A 39 -6.22 -7.90 -7.36
CA LEU A 39 -5.00 -7.09 -7.32
C LEU A 39 -5.20 -5.89 -6.41
N PHE A 40 -4.12 -5.47 -5.73
CA PHE A 40 -4.13 -4.24 -4.96
C PHE A 40 -3.83 -3.04 -5.84
N MET A 41 -4.50 -1.93 -5.57
CA MET A 41 -4.23 -0.63 -6.20
C MET A 41 -4.16 0.44 -5.12
N GLU A 42 -3.30 1.43 -5.33
CA GLU A 42 -3.26 2.60 -4.47
C GLU A 42 -4.59 3.35 -4.51
N ASP A 43 -5.04 3.77 -3.33
CA ASP A 43 -6.37 4.30 -3.09
C ASP A 43 -6.27 5.44 -2.07
N GLU A 44 -7.39 5.95 -1.62
CA GLU A 44 -7.47 6.93 -0.54
C GLU A 44 -7.76 6.22 0.80
N PRO A 45 -7.40 6.82 1.92
CA PRO A 45 -6.76 8.13 2.11
C PRO A 45 -5.27 8.13 1.81
N ILE A 46 -4.74 9.32 1.54
CA ILE A 46 -3.34 9.60 1.32
C ILE A 46 -2.89 10.60 2.37
N PHE A 47 -1.80 10.30 3.06
CA PHE A 47 -1.21 11.20 4.05
C PHE A 47 0.19 11.62 3.61
N ILE A 48 0.41 12.91 3.54
CA ILE A 48 1.71 13.49 3.24
C ILE A 48 2.14 14.25 4.48
N ILE A 49 3.16 13.76 5.17
CA ILE A 49 3.62 14.34 6.44
C ILE A 49 5.12 14.59 6.40
N SER A 50 5.56 15.59 7.19
CA SER A 50 6.97 15.95 7.27
C SER A 50 7.83 14.79 7.75
N ILE A 51 9.05 14.69 7.21
CA ILE A 51 10.04 13.71 7.66
C ILE A 51 10.41 13.90 9.14
N SER A 52 10.23 15.11 9.65
CA SER A 52 10.50 15.44 11.06
C SER A 52 9.30 15.23 11.97
N SER A 53 8.20 14.69 11.48
CA SER A 53 7.03 14.39 12.30
C SER A 53 7.39 13.40 13.41
N PRO A 54 6.77 13.54 14.60
CA PRO A 54 6.99 12.57 15.68
C PRO A 54 6.62 11.15 15.26
N GLU A 55 7.34 10.16 15.78
CA GLU A 55 7.08 8.74 15.49
C GLU A 55 5.63 8.34 15.72
N GLN A 56 5.00 8.89 16.77
CA GLN A 56 3.60 8.58 17.08
C GLN A 56 2.67 9.05 15.96
N GLU A 57 2.93 10.21 15.40
CA GLU A 57 2.14 10.74 14.28
C GLU A 57 2.29 9.88 13.03
N ILE A 58 3.52 9.48 12.71
CA ILE A 58 3.81 8.60 11.59
C ILE A 58 3.09 7.26 11.79
N SER A 59 3.20 6.66 12.96
CA SER A 59 2.55 5.40 13.31
C SER A 59 1.03 5.50 13.17
N ASP A 60 0.43 6.57 13.73
CA ASP A 60 -1.02 6.79 13.66
C ASP A 60 -1.52 6.89 12.23
N LYS A 61 -0.78 7.59 11.36
CA LYS A 61 -1.15 7.71 9.94
C LYS A 61 -1.02 6.38 9.20
N ILE A 62 0.00 5.59 9.51
CA ILE A 62 0.16 4.26 8.94
C ILE A 62 -1.03 3.37 9.32
N PHE A 63 -1.39 3.32 10.61
CA PHE A 63 -2.52 2.50 11.05
C PHE A 63 -3.86 3.01 10.50
N THR A 64 -4.06 4.31 10.43
CA THR A 64 -5.27 4.87 9.81
C THR A 64 -5.35 4.47 8.34
N SER A 65 -4.24 4.55 7.61
CA SER A 65 -4.16 4.12 6.22
C SER A 65 -4.51 2.64 6.07
N LEU A 66 -3.86 1.78 6.84
CA LEU A 66 -4.14 0.33 6.82
C LEU A 66 -5.61 0.03 7.07
N LYS A 67 -6.19 0.60 8.12
CA LYS A 67 -7.59 0.34 8.49
C LYS A 67 -8.58 0.88 7.47
N SER A 68 -8.14 1.78 6.61
CA SER A 68 -8.98 2.36 5.55
C SER A 68 -9.00 1.54 4.26
N SER A 69 -8.17 0.50 4.15
CA SER A 69 -8.18 -0.40 2.98
C SER A 69 -9.56 -0.96 2.72
N ARG A 70 -9.96 -0.91 1.47
CA ARG A 70 -11.26 -1.44 1.00
C ARG A 70 -11.06 -2.71 0.19
N GLU A 71 -12.14 -3.44 -0.01
CA GLU A 71 -12.19 -4.60 -0.89
C GLU A 71 -13.20 -4.34 -2.00
N ASP A 72 -13.07 -5.09 -3.09
CA ASP A 72 -13.97 -5.03 -4.24
C ASP A 72 -14.08 -3.66 -4.90
N ILE A 73 -13.03 -2.84 -4.83
CA ILE A 73 -13.01 -1.61 -5.63
C ILE A 73 -12.86 -2.00 -7.11
N LYS A 74 -13.43 -1.19 -7.98
CA LYS A 74 -13.45 -1.49 -9.40
C LYS A 74 -12.08 -1.30 -10.04
N PHE A 75 -11.56 -2.35 -10.67
CA PHE A 75 -10.37 -2.24 -11.51
C PHE A 75 -10.78 -1.54 -12.83
N PRO A 76 -9.98 -0.57 -13.32
CA PRO A 76 -10.27 0.10 -14.58
C PRO A 76 -10.40 -0.90 -15.74
N GLU A 77 -11.49 -0.80 -16.50
CA GLU A 77 -11.79 -1.75 -17.59
C GLU A 77 -11.13 -1.35 -18.92
N THR A 78 -10.84 -0.06 -19.10
CA THR A 78 -10.25 0.46 -20.33
C THR A 78 -8.94 1.17 -20.05
N LYS A 79 -8.11 1.32 -21.09
CA LYS A 79 -6.87 2.11 -21.02
C LYS A 79 -7.14 3.55 -20.65
N GLU A 80 -8.24 4.10 -21.13
CA GLU A 80 -8.64 5.48 -20.86
C GLU A 80 -9.00 5.67 -19.39
N GLU A 81 -9.80 4.76 -18.82
CA GLU A 81 -10.12 4.77 -17.39
C GLU A 81 -8.86 4.66 -16.54
N MET A 82 -7.92 3.79 -16.92
CA MET A 82 -6.65 3.64 -16.23
C MET A 82 -5.83 4.94 -16.25
N ARG A 83 -5.75 5.59 -17.40
CA ARG A 83 -5.03 6.87 -17.53
C ARG A 83 -5.64 7.94 -16.66
N GLU A 84 -6.96 8.06 -16.67
CA GLU A 84 -7.67 9.04 -15.84
C GLU A 84 -7.43 8.79 -14.35
N ARG A 85 -7.50 7.54 -13.94
CA ARG A 85 -7.25 7.15 -12.56
C ARG A 85 -5.80 7.47 -12.14
N GLN A 86 -4.84 7.15 -12.98
CA GLN A 86 -3.43 7.42 -12.71
C GLN A 86 -3.15 8.93 -12.64
N LYS A 87 -3.74 9.69 -13.55
CA LYS A 87 -3.61 11.15 -13.57
C LYS A 87 -4.16 11.79 -12.30
N GLU A 88 -5.35 11.36 -11.90
CA GLU A 88 -5.98 11.82 -10.65
C GLU A 88 -5.13 11.43 -9.44
N HIS A 89 -4.65 10.20 -9.41
CA HIS A 89 -3.82 9.69 -8.32
C HIS A 89 -2.51 10.46 -8.20
N LEU A 90 -1.81 10.70 -9.31
CA LEU A 90 -0.56 11.48 -9.33
C LEU A 90 -0.79 12.88 -8.78
N LYS A 91 -1.90 13.50 -9.14
CA LYS A 91 -2.29 14.81 -8.60
C LYS A 91 -2.47 14.74 -7.07
N ASN A 92 -3.16 13.71 -6.59
CA ASN A 92 -3.47 13.54 -5.17
C ASN A 92 -2.21 13.26 -4.34
N ILE A 93 -1.25 12.54 -4.87
CA ILE A 93 0.02 12.27 -4.19
C ILE A 93 1.07 13.36 -4.45
N LYS A 94 0.72 14.37 -5.21
CA LYS A 94 1.59 15.53 -5.55
C LYS A 94 2.88 15.11 -6.25
N GLU A 95 2.75 14.25 -7.26
CA GLU A 95 3.85 13.79 -8.07
C GLU A 95 3.56 14.03 -9.55
N LYS A 96 4.61 14.25 -10.33
CA LYS A 96 4.50 14.45 -11.78
C LYS A 96 4.46 13.13 -12.53
N SER A 97 5.15 12.11 -11.99
CA SER A 97 5.21 10.78 -12.59
C SER A 97 5.53 9.74 -11.53
N TYR A 98 5.14 8.50 -11.77
CA TYR A 98 5.51 7.39 -10.89
C TYR A 98 7.01 7.13 -10.93
N LEU A 99 7.63 7.22 -12.10
CA LEU A 99 9.07 7.03 -12.22
C LEU A 99 9.85 8.06 -11.40
N GLY A 100 9.43 9.31 -11.43
CA GLY A 100 10.02 10.38 -10.62
C GLY A 100 9.92 10.08 -9.13
N LEU A 101 8.75 9.64 -8.68
CA LEU A 101 8.54 9.21 -7.30
C LEU A 101 9.49 8.06 -6.93
N TYR A 102 9.56 7.04 -7.77
CA TYR A 102 10.38 5.85 -7.50
C TYR A 102 11.88 6.18 -7.46
N LYS A 103 12.34 7.07 -8.33
CA LYS A 103 13.75 7.50 -8.34
C LYS A 103 14.14 8.31 -7.11
N ASN A 104 13.22 9.06 -6.54
CA ASN A 104 13.48 10.01 -5.46
C ASN A 104 13.05 9.52 -4.09
N SER A 105 12.63 8.26 -3.98
CA SER A 105 12.14 7.71 -2.72
C SER A 105 12.78 6.37 -2.38
N THR A 106 12.74 6.05 -1.09
CA THR A 106 12.80 4.67 -0.63
C THR A 106 11.39 4.27 -0.26
N SER A 107 11.01 3.02 -0.50
CA SER A 107 9.63 2.61 -0.29
C SER A 107 9.51 1.22 0.30
N CYS A 108 8.39 1.00 0.96
CA CYS A 108 7.99 -0.32 1.43
C CYS A 108 6.47 -0.44 1.35
N SER A 109 5.99 -1.68 1.29
CA SER A 109 4.58 -1.97 1.49
C SER A 109 4.38 -2.57 2.87
N ILE A 110 3.22 -2.30 3.44
CA ILE A 110 2.79 -2.90 4.70
C ILE A 110 1.48 -3.61 4.43
N ARG A 111 1.39 -4.88 4.86
CA ARG A 111 0.15 -5.66 4.80
C ARG A 111 -0.17 -6.20 6.17
N LEU A 112 -1.45 -6.16 6.50
CA LEU A 112 -1.99 -6.72 7.73
C LEU A 112 -3.06 -7.73 7.37
N ILE A 113 -2.83 -8.99 7.74
CA ILE A 113 -3.78 -10.09 7.55
C ILE A 113 -3.93 -10.78 8.90
N GLY A 114 -5.14 -10.73 9.47
CA GLY A 114 -5.34 -11.20 10.84
C GLY A 114 -4.52 -10.36 11.80
N ASN A 115 -3.59 -10.99 12.52
CA ASN A 115 -2.68 -10.31 13.45
C ASN A 115 -1.23 -10.28 12.94
N ILE A 116 -1.00 -10.57 11.66
CA ILE A 116 0.34 -10.61 11.07
C ILE A 116 0.56 -9.38 10.21
N ILE A 117 1.57 -8.59 10.55
CA ILE A 117 2.04 -7.46 9.75
C ILE A 117 3.24 -7.92 8.94
N THR A 118 3.19 -7.70 7.63
CA THR A 118 4.30 -7.97 6.71
C THR A 118 4.78 -6.65 6.11
N ILE A 119 6.06 -6.35 6.28
CA ILE A 119 6.69 -5.15 5.70
C ILE A 119 7.68 -5.61 4.64
N THR A 120 7.46 -5.19 3.41
CA THR A 120 8.30 -5.57 2.27
C THR A 120 8.93 -4.33 1.66
N PRO A 121 10.28 -4.18 1.71
CA PRO A 121 10.94 -3.08 1.03
C PRO A 121 10.98 -3.31 -0.47
N TYR A 122 11.05 -2.21 -1.22
CA TYR A 122 11.12 -2.24 -2.69
C TYR A 122 12.36 -1.52 -3.17
N ILE A 123 12.86 -1.94 -4.33
CA ILE A 123 13.93 -1.25 -5.06
C ILE A 123 13.46 -0.93 -6.47
N LEU A 124 13.98 0.14 -7.03
CA LEU A 124 13.70 0.50 -8.41
C LEU A 124 14.58 -0.35 -9.34
N ASN A 125 13.94 -1.08 -10.26
CA ASN A 125 14.60 -1.79 -11.35
C ASN A 125 14.08 -1.24 -12.67
N LYS A 126 14.91 -0.47 -13.37
CA LYS A 126 14.56 0.25 -14.61
C LYS A 126 13.41 1.24 -14.38
N ARG A 127 12.16 0.82 -14.56
CA ARG A 127 10.96 1.66 -14.41
C ARG A 127 9.98 1.14 -13.35
N TRP A 128 10.26 -0.02 -12.77
CA TRP A 128 9.34 -0.71 -11.88
C TRP A 128 9.93 -0.87 -10.49
N LEU A 129 9.07 -0.83 -9.50
CA LEU A 129 9.47 -1.22 -8.15
C LEU A 129 9.36 -2.73 -8.03
N GLU A 130 10.42 -3.35 -7.52
CA GLU A 130 10.45 -4.78 -7.25
C GLU A 130 10.61 -5.03 -5.75
N PRO A 131 9.89 -6.01 -5.19
CA PRO A 131 10.03 -6.35 -3.79
C PRO A 131 11.39 -7.01 -3.53
N VAL A 132 11.98 -6.67 -2.38
CA VAL A 132 13.19 -7.33 -1.90
C VAL A 132 12.75 -8.39 -0.89
N GLU A 133 12.38 -9.56 -1.38
CA GLU A 133 11.74 -10.62 -0.59
C GLU A 133 12.61 -11.07 0.60
N GLU A 134 13.91 -11.17 0.43
CA GLU A 134 14.84 -11.60 1.49
C GLU A 134 14.94 -10.59 2.65
N LYS A 135 14.45 -9.36 2.46
CA LYS A 135 14.42 -8.32 3.49
C LYS A 135 13.03 -8.10 4.07
N THR A 136 12.09 -8.96 3.74
CA THR A 136 10.73 -8.88 4.26
C THR A 136 10.70 -9.21 5.75
N LEU A 137 10.05 -8.35 6.52
CA LEU A 137 9.85 -8.53 7.95
C LEU A 137 8.41 -8.94 8.24
N LYS A 138 8.24 -9.92 9.13
CA LYS A 138 6.92 -10.33 9.60
C LYS A 138 6.85 -10.18 11.11
N MET A 139 5.77 -9.58 11.58
CA MET A 139 5.54 -9.34 12.99
C MET A 139 4.12 -9.74 13.35
N ILE A 140 3.95 -10.24 14.59
CA ILE A 140 2.64 -10.56 15.14
C ILE A 140 2.20 -9.38 16.00
N THR A 141 1.00 -8.85 15.72
CA THR A 141 0.44 -7.78 16.54
C THR A 141 -0.08 -8.36 17.84
N MET A 142 0.25 -7.71 18.92
CA MET A 142 -0.21 -8.08 20.27
C MET A 142 -1.37 -7.18 20.65
N ASN A 143 -2.57 -7.71 20.59
CA ASN A 143 -3.75 -6.97 21.04
C ASN A 143 -4.52 -7.81 22.04
#